data_4949f4a2afc2a345665f038d5b3be329
#
_entry.id   4949f4a2afc2a345665f038d5b3be329
#
_cell.length_a   1.000
_cell.length_b   1.000
_cell.length_c   1.000
_cell.angle_alpha   90.00
_cell.angle_beta   90.00
_cell.angle_gamma   90.00
#
_symmetry.space_group_name_H-M   'P 1'
#
loop_
_entity.id
_entity.type
_entity.pdbx_description
1 polymer ?
#
loop_
_entity_poly.entity_id
_entity_poly.type
_entity_poly.pdbx_seq_one_letter_code
_entity_poly.pdbx_strand_id
1 'polypeptide(L)'
;MKRTLTLLLLASLSMAGTVTAASDDTELNAIAAKMKARNIAVDKVQRLSKHLIEMSINGETVYATPDGDIMLFGQAVQFDKNNRPTNLTVAASWRQAETMIADGTAMTFKAPKEKASVVVFTDVTCGYCQKFH
;
A
#
# COMPACT_ATOMS: atom_id res chain seq x y z
N MET A 1 36.78 43.58 46.54
CA MET A 1 35.49 42.86 46.55
C MET A 1 35.09 42.60 45.11
N LYS A 2 35.36 41.39 44.60
CA LYS A 2 35.06 40.98 43.22
C LYS A 2 33.88 40.00 43.29
N ARG A 3 32.71 40.37 42.71
CA ARG A 3 31.54 39.54 42.56
C ARG A 3 31.61 38.86 41.19
N THR A 4 31.88 37.56 41.20
CA THR A 4 31.78 36.69 40.03
C THR A 4 30.34 36.29 39.81
N LEU A 5 29.75 36.70 38.70
CA LEU A 5 28.39 36.36 38.24
C LEU A 5 28.48 35.08 37.39
N THR A 6 28.03 33.97 37.95
CA THR A 6 27.99 32.67 37.26
C THR A 6 26.70 32.59 36.44
N LEU A 7 26.83 32.59 35.12
CA LEU A 7 25.74 32.45 34.18
C LEU A 7 25.45 30.97 33.97
N LEU A 8 24.31 30.45 34.51
CA LEU A 8 23.82 29.10 34.22
C LEU A 8 23.11 29.12 32.87
N LEU A 9 23.73 28.50 31.87
CA LEU A 9 23.07 28.17 30.60
C LEU A 9 22.20 26.91 30.80
N LEU A 10 20.88 27.07 30.84
CA LEU A 10 19.95 25.94 30.67
C LEU A 10 19.84 25.58 29.21
N ALA A 11 20.48 24.49 28.82
CA ALA A 11 20.27 23.85 27.49
C ALA A 11 18.98 23.04 27.57
N SER A 12 17.89 23.58 27.01
CA SER A 12 16.65 22.85 26.79
C SER A 12 16.80 21.95 25.57
N LEU A 13 16.99 20.65 25.80
CA LEU A 13 17.04 19.61 24.79
C LEU A 13 15.61 19.33 24.30
N SER A 14 15.22 19.94 23.19
CA SER A 14 13.95 19.67 22.49
C SER A 14 14.06 18.32 21.79
N MET A 15 13.61 17.24 22.43
CA MET A 15 13.36 15.98 21.75
C MET A 15 12.06 16.12 20.93
N ALA A 16 12.17 16.50 19.66
CA ALA A 16 11.10 16.31 18.69
C ALA A 16 11.04 14.82 18.33
N GLY A 17 10.11 14.09 18.95
CA GLY A 17 9.88 12.68 18.66
C GLY A 17 9.23 12.49 17.31
N THR A 18 9.96 11.95 16.36
CA THR A 18 9.43 11.35 15.13
C THR A 18 9.10 9.87 15.40
N VAL A 19 7.90 9.58 15.93
CA VAL A 19 7.50 8.22 16.36
C VAL A 19 6.23 7.73 15.63
N THR A 20 6.03 8.04 14.37
CA THR A 20 4.81 7.56 13.68
C THR A 20 5.05 6.49 12.61
N ALA A 21 6.20 6.47 11.96
CA ALA A 21 6.47 5.49 10.90
C ALA A 21 6.82 4.08 11.43
N ALA A 22 7.62 3.97 12.47
CA ALA A 22 8.07 2.69 13.01
C ALA A 22 6.96 1.85 13.68
N SER A 23 5.88 2.48 14.16
CA SER A 23 4.74 1.77 14.76
C SER A 23 3.83 1.13 13.72
N ASP A 24 3.67 1.76 12.55
CA ASP A 24 2.81 1.27 11.48
C ASP A 24 3.41 0.02 10.82
N ASP A 25 4.69 0.04 10.49
CA ASP A 25 5.40 -1.12 9.92
C ASP A 25 5.38 -2.34 10.86
N THR A 26 5.53 -2.13 12.17
CA THR A 26 5.47 -3.21 13.15
C THR A 26 4.10 -3.86 13.19
N GLU A 27 3.04 -3.08 13.12
CA GLU A 27 1.65 -3.56 13.12
C GLU A 27 1.33 -4.31 11.81
N LEU A 28 1.75 -3.79 10.66
CA LEU A 28 1.57 -4.46 9.35
C LEU A 28 2.31 -5.80 9.30
N ASN A 29 3.53 -5.88 9.84
CA ASN A 29 4.29 -7.11 9.94
C ASN A 29 3.63 -8.14 10.87
N ALA A 30 3.02 -7.70 11.98
CA ALA A 30 2.27 -8.56 12.87
C ALA A 30 1.03 -9.17 12.19
N ILE A 31 0.32 -8.38 11.37
CA ILE A 31 -0.80 -8.87 10.56
C ILE A 31 -0.33 -9.91 9.54
N ALA A 32 0.76 -9.64 8.81
CA ALA A 32 1.34 -10.60 7.86
C ALA A 32 1.73 -11.92 8.55
N ALA A 33 2.34 -11.85 9.73
CA ALA A 33 2.67 -13.03 10.53
C ALA A 33 1.41 -13.81 10.98
N LYS A 34 0.35 -13.11 11.37
CA LYS A 34 -0.94 -13.71 11.73
C LYS A 34 -1.60 -14.42 10.54
N MET A 35 -1.55 -13.83 9.35
CA MET A 35 -2.04 -14.47 8.12
C MET A 35 -1.22 -15.72 7.79
N LYS A 36 0.10 -15.65 7.89
CA LYS A 36 1.00 -16.79 7.69
C LYS A 36 0.69 -17.95 8.66
N ALA A 37 0.40 -17.64 9.93
CA ALA A 37 0.00 -18.65 10.91
C ALA A 37 -1.34 -19.34 10.57
N ARG A 38 -2.18 -18.71 9.75
CA ARG A 38 -3.43 -19.27 9.19
C ARG A 38 -3.23 -19.96 7.83
N ASN A 39 -1.98 -20.16 7.38
CA ASN A 39 -1.60 -20.68 6.06
C ASN A 39 -2.07 -19.80 4.89
N ILE A 40 -2.21 -18.50 5.12
CA ILE A 40 -2.54 -17.51 4.08
C ILE A 40 -1.23 -16.80 3.69
N ALA A 41 -0.78 -17.01 2.45
CA ALA A 41 0.37 -16.32 1.91
C ALA A 41 -0.05 -14.92 1.47
N VAL A 42 0.53 -13.89 2.09
CA VAL A 42 0.28 -12.50 1.76
C VAL A 42 1.50 -11.93 1.05
N ASP A 43 1.31 -11.40 -0.16
CA ASP A 43 2.38 -10.80 -0.98
C ASP A 43 2.71 -9.39 -0.51
N LYS A 44 1.69 -8.63 -0.13
CA LYS A 44 1.82 -7.24 0.32
C LYS A 44 0.74 -6.89 1.33
N VAL A 45 1.10 -6.06 2.31
CA VAL A 45 0.17 -5.48 3.29
C VAL A 45 0.37 -3.98 3.30
N GLN A 46 -0.71 -3.22 3.29
CA GLN A 46 -0.66 -1.77 3.48
C GLN A 46 -1.88 -1.25 4.22
N ARG A 47 -1.69 -0.18 4.98
CA ARG A 47 -2.78 0.49 5.69
C ARG A 47 -3.49 1.46 4.76
N LEU A 48 -4.82 1.34 4.63
CA LEU A 48 -5.67 2.31 3.93
C LEU A 48 -6.23 3.37 4.88
N SER A 49 -6.56 2.96 6.09
CA SER A 49 -7.07 3.85 7.14
C SER A 49 -6.82 3.24 8.52
N LYS A 50 -7.17 3.97 9.57
CA LYS A 50 -7.10 3.43 10.94
C LYS A 50 -7.98 2.18 11.16
N HIS A 51 -8.92 1.89 10.25
CA HIS A 51 -9.87 0.78 10.38
C HIS A 51 -9.76 -0.26 9.26
N LEU A 52 -8.93 -0.01 8.23
CA LEU A 52 -8.89 -0.87 7.06
C LEU A 52 -7.45 -1.09 6.58
N ILE A 53 -7.12 -2.34 6.41
CA ILE A 53 -5.89 -2.85 5.81
C ILE A 53 -6.21 -3.39 4.42
N GLU A 54 -5.34 -3.16 3.45
CA GLU A 54 -5.35 -3.80 2.14
C GLU A 54 -4.24 -4.84 2.11
N MET A 55 -4.54 -6.02 1.61
CA MET A 55 -3.59 -7.11 1.39
C MET A 55 -3.67 -7.60 -0.04
N SER A 56 -2.54 -8.02 -0.61
CA SER A 56 -2.47 -8.80 -1.83
C SER A 56 -2.27 -10.26 -1.46
N ILE A 57 -3.13 -11.14 -1.95
CA ILE A 57 -3.10 -12.59 -1.72
C ILE A 57 -3.26 -13.27 -3.07
N ASN A 58 -2.22 -13.95 -3.56
CA ASN A 58 -2.22 -14.57 -4.89
C ASN A 58 -2.60 -13.60 -6.03
N GLY A 59 -2.18 -12.34 -5.93
CA GLY A 59 -2.52 -11.29 -6.90
C GLY A 59 -3.91 -10.67 -6.74
N GLU A 60 -4.75 -11.18 -5.82
CA GLU A 60 -6.06 -10.59 -5.53
C GLU A 60 -5.97 -9.59 -4.39
N THR A 61 -6.75 -8.50 -4.50
CA THR A 61 -6.87 -7.50 -3.44
C THR A 61 -7.94 -7.93 -2.44
N VAL A 62 -7.53 -8.07 -1.19
CA VAL A 62 -8.37 -8.43 -0.04
C VAL A 62 -8.24 -7.35 1.02
N TYR A 63 -9.32 -7.05 1.71
CA TYR A 63 -9.32 -6.10 2.82
C TYR A 63 -9.43 -6.82 4.16
N ALA A 64 -8.91 -6.20 5.22
CA ALA A 64 -9.02 -6.73 6.57
C ALA A 64 -9.12 -5.63 7.60
N THR A 65 -9.63 -5.98 8.77
CA THR A 65 -9.50 -5.13 9.97
C THR A 65 -8.05 -5.11 10.46
N PRO A 66 -7.61 -4.05 11.16
CA PRO A 66 -6.23 -3.90 11.64
C PRO A 66 -5.75 -5.04 12.57
N ASP A 67 -6.67 -5.69 13.28
CA ASP A 67 -6.39 -6.88 14.07
C ASP A 67 -6.27 -8.16 13.21
N GLY A 68 -6.66 -8.10 11.92
CA GLY A 68 -6.65 -9.22 11.01
C GLY A 68 -7.69 -10.30 11.33
N ASP A 69 -8.73 -10.00 12.11
CA ASP A 69 -9.73 -10.99 12.50
C ASP A 69 -10.88 -11.07 11.50
N ILE A 70 -11.17 -9.98 10.78
CA ILE A 70 -12.19 -9.96 9.73
C ILE A 70 -11.51 -9.72 8.40
N MET A 71 -11.81 -10.56 7.42
CA MET A 71 -11.39 -10.40 6.04
C MET A 71 -12.61 -10.11 5.17
N LEU A 72 -12.47 -9.18 4.24
CA LEU A 72 -13.50 -8.73 3.33
C LEU A 72 -13.05 -8.97 1.89
N PHE A 73 -13.83 -9.74 1.16
CA PHE A 73 -13.61 -10.04 -0.25
C PHE A 73 -14.58 -9.23 -1.10
N GLY A 74 -14.08 -8.55 -2.12
CA GLY A 74 -14.90 -7.74 -3.01
C GLY A 74 -14.31 -6.36 -3.26
N GLN A 75 -15.18 -5.43 -3.67
CA GLN A 75 -14.77 -4.06 -4.01
C GLN A 75 -14.93 -3.12 -2.83
N ALA A 76 -13.91 -2.28 -2.61
CA ALA A 76 -13.97 -1.18 -1.67
C ALA A 76 -14.04 0.16 -2.43
N VAL A 77 -14.96 1.02 -2.00
CA VAL A 77 -15.12 2.38 -2.54
C VAL A 77 -14.96 3.37 -1.41
N GLN A 78 -14.09 4.34 -1.61
CA GLN A 78 -13.88 5.46 -0.71
C GLN A 78 -14.56 6.72 -1.28
N PHE A 79 -15.21 7.49 -0.43
CA PHE A 79 -15.77 8.80 -0.79
C PHE A 79 -14.88 9.90 -0.21
N ASP A 80 -14.56 10.91 -1.02
CA ASP A 80 -13.85 12.09 -0.56
C ASP A 80 -14.81 13.07 0.16
N LYS A 81 -14.26 14.19 0.69
CA LYS A 81 -15.05 15.23 1.36
C LYS A 81 -16.10 15.92 0.45
N ASN A 82 -15.98 15.76 -0.86
CA ASN A 82 -16.93 16.25 -1.86
C ASN A 82 -17.87 15.15 -2.35
N ASN A 83 -17.93 14.01 -1.63
CA ASN A 83 -18.75 12.84 -1.94
C ASN A 83 -18.44 12.21 -3.31
N ARG A 84 -17.19 12.34 -3.81
CA ARG A 84 -16.76 11.70 -5.07
C ARG A 84 -16.22 10.31 -4.75
N PRO A 85 -16.71 9.25 -5.44
CA PRO A 85 -16.26 7.89 -5.22
C PRO A 85 -14.90 7.63 -5.86
N THR A 86 -14.06 6.86 -5.17
CA THR A 86 -12.84 6.25 -5.70
C THR A 86 -12.89 4.75 -5.43
N ASN A 87 -12.82 3.93 -6.48
CA ASN A 87 -12.75 2.48 -6.31
C ASN A 87 -11.33 2.09 -5.90
N LEU A 88 -11.14 1.71 -4.64
CA LEU A 88 -9.85 1.36 -4.08
C LEU A 88 -9.30 0.05 -4.66
N THR A 89 -10.19 -0.89 -5.00
CA THR A 89 -9.80 -2.18 -5.60
C THR A 89 -9.22 -1.98 -7.00
N VAL A 90 -9.82 -1.13 -7.80
CA VAL A 90 -9.27 -0.75 -9.12
C VAL A 90 -7.95 0.01 -8.95
N ALA A 91 -7.87 0.93 -7.99
CA ALA A 91 -6.62 1.64 -7.70
C ALA A 91 -5.50 0.68 -7.24
N ALA A 92 -5.82 -0.37 -6.48
CA ALA A 92 -4.86 -1.41 -6.10
C ALA A 92 -4.34 -2.17 -7.32
N SER A 93 -5.21 -2.57 -8.24
CA SER A 93 -4.82 -3.24 -9.49
C SER A 93 -3.91 -2.36 -10.35
N TRP A 94 -4.18 -1.05 -10.42
CA TRP A 94 -3.31 -0.12 -11.13
C TRP A 94 -1.92 -0.02 -10.49
N ARG A 95 -1.81 0.08 -9.17
CA ARG A 95 -0.51 0.08 -8.47
C ARG A 95 0.28 -1.20 -8.71
N GLN A 96 -0.40 -2.35 -8.77
CA GLN A 96 0.23 -3.62 -9.10
C GLN A 96 0.76 -3.64 -10.54
N ALA A 97 -0.04 -3.17 -11.49
CA ALA A 97 0.37 -3.06 -12.90
C ALA A 97 1.59 -2.14 -13.07
N GLU A 98 1.61 -0.97 -12.41
CA GLU A 98 2.74 -0.05 -12.41
C GLU A 98 4.02 -0.72 -11.87
N THR A 99 3.91 -1.52 -10.81
CA THR A 99 5.04 -2.28 -10.27
C THR A 99 5.57 -3.30 -11.28
N MET A 100 4.69 -4.07 -11.94
CA MET A 100 5.05 -5.05 -12.96
C MET A 100 5.71 -4.41 -14.20
N ILE A 101 5.31 -3.19 -14.54
CA ILE A 101 5.94 -2.43 -15.64
C ILE A 101 7.34 -1.97 -15.20
N ALA A 102 7.48 -1.47 -13.97
CA ALA A 102 8.73 -0.91 -13.45
C ALA A 102 9.80 -1.98 -13.23
N ASP A 103 9.44 -3.17 -12.80
CA ASP A 103 10.36 -4.29 -12.56
C ASP A 103 10.64 -5.14 -13.81
N GLY A 104 10.01 -4.79 -14.95
CA GLY A 104 10.20 -5.48 -16.23
C GLY A 104 9.45 -6.81 -16.35
N THR A 105 8.55 -7.14 -15.44
CA THR A 105 7.71 -8.34 -15.51
C THR A 105 6.63 -8.21 -16.58
N ALA A 106 6.19 -6.98 -16.89
CA ALA A 106 5.23 -6.72 -17.94
C ALA A 106 5.88 -6.63 -19.32
N MET A 107 5.21 -7.20 -20.32
CA MET A 107 5.59 -7.03 -21.73
C MET A 107 5.16 -5.65 -22.22
N THR A 108 6.11 -4.81 -22.63
CA THR A 108 5.84 -3.41 -22.98
C THR A 108 6.13 -3.16 -24.47
N PHE A 109 5.14 -2.60 -25.17
CA PHE A 109 5.27 -2.12 -26.55
C PHE A 109 5.19 -0.60 -26.56
N LYS A 110 6.27 0.07 -26.98
CA LYS A 110 6.36 1.54 -27.00
C LYS A 110 6.10 2.08 -28.39
N ALA A 111 5.24 3.10 -28.50
CA ALA A 111 5.06 3.86 -29.72
C ALA A 111 6.09 5.01 -29.82
N PRO A 112 6.54 5.42 -31.02
CA PRO A 112 7.51 6.52 -31.18
C PRO A 112 7.02 7.87 -30.65
N LYS A 113 5.70 8.08 -30.56
CA LYS A 113 5.04 9.28 -30.02
C LYS A 113 3.86 8.84 -29.17
N GLU A 114 4.14 8.41 -27.95
CA GLU A 114 3.10 7.99 -27.01
C GLU A 114 2.21 9.15 -26.60
N LYS A 115 0.90 8.99 -26.71
CA LYS A 115 -0.11 9.94 -26.24
C LYS A 115 -0.89 9.42 -25.04
N ALA A 116 -0.90 8.11 -24.85
CA ALA A 116 -1.58 7.39 -23.78
C ALA A 116 -0.95 6.02 -23.59
N SER A 117 -1.12 5.44 -22.41
CA SER A 117 -0.73 4.07 -22.10
C SER A 117 -1.96 3.23 -21.83
N VAL A 118 -1.96 2.00 -22.31
CA VAL A 118 -3.00 1.00 -22.06
C VAL A 118 -2.35 -0.21 -21.41
N VAL A 119 -2.89 -0.66 -20.31
CA VAL A 119 -2.46 -1.90 -19.64
C VAL A 119 -3.53 -2.96 -19.87
N VAL A 120 -3.11 -4.12 -20.39
CA VAL A 120 -4.01 -5.25 -20.66
C VAL A 120 -3.56 -6.43 -19.80
N PHE A 121 -4.45 -6.93 -18.97
CA PHE A 121 -4.26 -8.19 -18.27
C PHE A 121 -4.80 -9.32 -19.19
N THR A 122 -3.94 -10.25 -19.53
CA THR A 122 -4.27 -11.34 -20.46
C THR A 122 -3.82 -12.68 -19.88
N ASP A 123 -4.51 -13.74 -20.29
CA ASP A 123 -4.19 -15.12 -19.93
C ASP A 123 -4.12 -15.96 -21.20
N VAL A 124 -3.03 -16.71 -21.35
CA VAL A 124 -2.78 -17.59 -22.51
C VAL A 124 -3.78 -18.75 -22.61
N THR A 125 -4.43 -19.11 -21.51
CA THR A 125 -5.47 -20.15 -21.46
C THR A 125 -6.87 -19.62 -21.73
N CYS A 126 -7.06 -18.31 -21.74
CA CYS A 126 -8.34 -17.65 -21.97
C CYS A 126 -8.63 -17.53 -23.48
N GLY A 127 -9.62 -18.25 -23.97
CA GLY A 127 -9.97 -18.24 -25.40
C GLY A 127 -10.42 -16.87 -25.95
N TYR A 128 -10.93 -15.97 -25.11
CA TYR A 128 -11.25 -14.58 -25.49
C TYR A 128 -9.98 -13.72 -25.55
N CYS A 129 -9.04 -13.92 -24.66
CA CYS A 129 -7.76 -13.22 -24.69
C CYS A 129 -6.95 -13.58 -25.93
N GLN A 130 -6.97 -14.87 -26.33
CA GLN A 130 -6.31 -15.34 -27.58
C GLN A 130 -6.88 -14.71 -28.85
N LYS A 131 -8.17 -14.32 -28.85
CA LYS A 131 -8.80 -13.63 -30.00
C LYS A 131 -8.48 -12.12 -30.02
N PHE A 132 -7.99 -11.57 -28.93
CA PHE A 132 -7.60 -10.16 -28.83
C PHE A 132 -6.21 -9.91 -29.42
N HIS A 133 -5.35 -10.93 -29.43
CA HIS A 133 -4.01 -10.93 -30.01
C HIS A 133 -4.02 -11.46 -31.45
#